data_012ce614f3514fe4fd980016e355ed7c
#
_entry.id   012ce614f3514fe4fd980016e355ed7c
#
_cell.length_a   1.000
_cell.length_b   1.000
_cell.length_c   1.000
_cell.angle_alpha   90.00
_cell.angle_beta   90.00
_cell.angle_gamma   90.00
#
_symmetry.space_group_name_H-M   'P 1'
#
loop_
_entity.id
_entity.type
_entity.pdbx_description
1 polymer ?
#
loop_
_entity_poly.entity_id
_entity_poly.type
_entity_poly.pdbx_seq_one_letter_code
_entity_poly.pdbx_strand_id
1 'polypeptide(L)'
;MAPSFLTILSTDAILLDANLGESKSDVITALAQRIQDIGRSGDAEQLAHDIQAREDKSATGLPGGIAIPHCRTEAIAFPTIAFARLSHPVDFGANDGPADLIFVLATPVDGLISHTKLLSRLARALVHDEVLAQLRTAEDPTEVFQLLNGPLGNSGPLLPPAPARNNKLKLLAVTGCPTGIAHTYMSAEALEQSVRNNFPN
;
A
#
# COMPACT_ATOMS: atom_id res chain seq x y z
N MET A 1 19.51 1.16 13.73
CA MET A 1 18.50 0.07 13.70
C MET A 1 17.37 0.54 12.82
N ALA A 2 16.98 -0.21 11.77
CA ALA A 2 15.77 0.12 11.05
C ALA A 2 14.58 -0.11 11.99
N PRO A 3 13.60 0.83 12.11
CA PRO A 3 12.41 0.60 12.90
C PRO A 3 11.70 -0.66 12.39
N SER A 4 11.34 -1.53 13.30
CA SER A 4 10.53 -2.69 12.95
C SER A 4 9.15 -2.22 12.51
N PHE A 5 8.43 -2.99 11.72
CA PHE A 5 7.06 -2.65 11.31
C PHE A 5 6.12 -2.46 12.52
N LEU A 6 6.43 -3.08 13.64
CA LEU A 6 5.79 -2.88 14.94
C LEU A 6 5.73 -1.41 15.40
N THR A 7 6.69 -0.57 14.94
CA THR A 7 6.70 0.86 15.24
C THR A 7 5.94 1.72 14.23
N ILE A 8 5.58 1.16 13.06
CA ILE A 8 4.91 1.89 11.97
C ILE A 8 3.39 1.77 12.06
N LEU A 9 2.89 0.61 12.46
CA LEU A 9 1.48 0.36 12.75
C LEU A 9 1.30 0.11 14.25
N SER A 10 0.26 0.66 14.85
CA SER A 10 -0.17 0.36 16.22
C SER A 10 -1.67 0.00 16.23
N THR A 11 -2.12 -0.73 17.24
CA THR A 11 -3.54 -1.06 17.40
C THR A 11 -4.41 0.18 17.51
N ASP A 12 -3.88 1.25 18.11
CA ASP A 12 -4.58 2.54 18.22
C ASP A 12 -4.78 3.24 16.87
N ALA A 13 -4.03 2.87 15.84
CA ALA A 13 -4.19 3.39 14.48
C ALA A 13 -5.16 2.55 13.62
N ILE A 14 -5.86 1.58 14.22
CA ILE A 14 -6.77 0.67 13.54
C ILE A 14 -8.19 0.99 13.95
N LEU A 15 -9.05 1.27 12.97
CA LEU A 15 -10.47 1.54 13.14
C LEU A 15 -11.29 0.47 12.41
N LEU A 16 -12.23 -0.16 13.10
CA LEU A 16 -13.12 -1.18 12.55
C LEU A 16 -14.53 -0.65 12.45
N ASP A 17 -15.19 -0.95 11.32
CA ASP A 17 -16.57 -0.59 11.00
C ASP A 17 -16.87 0.91 11.22
N ALA A 18 -15.88 1.73 10.89
CA ALA A 18 -15.90 3.15 11.16
C ALA A 18 -16.70 3.90 10.08
N ASN A 19 -17.56 4.81 10.51
CA ASN A 19 -18.16 5.80 9.64
C ASN A 19 -17.28 7.06 9.65
N LEU A 20 -16.49 7.24 8.60
CA LEU A 20 -15.55 8.34 8.47
C LEU A 20 -15.99 9.41 7.45
N GLY A 21 -17.27 9.39 7.04
CA GLY A 21 -17.83 10.30 6.04
C GLY A 21 -18.13 9.61 4.72
N GLU A 22 -18.57 10.39 3.74
CA GLU A 22 -19.08 9.88 2.45
C GLU A 22 -18.08 10.11 1.30
N SER A 23 -17.08 10.95 1.51
CA SER A 23 -16.07 11.29 0.51
C SER A 23 -14.68 10.82 0.92
N LYS A 24 -13.80 10.64 -0.08
CA LYS A 24 -12.38 10.34 0.20
C LYS A 24 -11.70 11.43 1.03
N SER A 25 -12.12 12.69 0.89
CA SER A 25 -11.60 13.81 1.69
C SER A 25 -11.99 13.68 3.16
N ASP A 26 -13.23 13.27 3.45
CA ASP A 26 -13.68 13.06 4.83
C ASP A 26 -12.87 11.94 5.49
N VAL A 27 -12.71 10.81 4.78
CA VAL A 27 -11.95 9.66 5.26
C VAL A 27 -10.49 10.02 5.51
N ILE A 28 -9.85 10.76 4.59
CA ILE A 28 -8.46 11.22 4.73
C ILE A 28 -8.33 12.12 5.95
N THR A 29 -9.24 13.10 6.11
CA THR A 29 -9.22 14.04 7.24
C THR A 29 -9.40 13.30 8.57
N ALA A 30 -10.35 12.39 8.65
CA ALA A 30 -10.60 11.61 9.86
C ALA A 30 -9.40 10.73 10.25
N LEU A 31 -8.75 10.09 9.28
CA LEU A 31 -7.56 9.27 9.55
C LEU A 31 -6.33 10.10 9.89
N ALA A 32 -6.16 11.30 9.29
CA ALA A 32 -5.11 12.23 9.69
C ALA A 32 -5.30 12.71 11.13
N GLN A 33 -6.56 13.02 11.52
CA GLN A 33 -6.90 13.36 12.90
C GLN A 33 -6.59 12.21 13.85
N ARG A 34 -6.95 10.95 13.48
CA ARG A 34 -6.63 9.77 14.28
C ARG A 34 -5.11 9.62 14.50
N ILE A 35 -4.32 9.85 13.45
CA ILE A 35 -2.86 9.79 13.53
C ILE A 35 -2.32 10.85 14.49
N GLN A 36 -2.92 12.04 14.55
CA GLN A 36 -2.58 13.07 15.52
C GLN A 36 -3.00 12.67 16.94
N ASP A 37 -4.22 12.17 17.13
CA ASP A 37 -4.77 11.79 18.43
C ASP A 37 -3.93 10.73 19.16
N ILE A 38 -3.31 9.83 18.39
CA ILE A 38 -2.38 8.81 18.92
C ILE A 38 -0.93 9.32 19.03
N GLY A 39 -0.71 10.63 18.85
CA GLY A 39 0.60 11.26 19.02
C GLY A 39 1.62 10.96 17.90
N ARG A 40 1.16 10.55 16.71
CA ARG A 40 2.03 10.23 15.58
C ARG A 40 2.21 11.41 14.61
N SER A 41 1.30 12.38 14.63
CA SER A 41 1.40 13.64 13.89
C SER A 41 1.38 14.81 14.85
N GLY A 42 2.12 15.86 14.54
CA GLY A 42 2.03 17.16 15.22
C GLY A 42 0.97 18.07 14.59
N ASP A 43 0.52 17.76 13.37
CA ASP A 43 -0.38 18.59 12.59
C ASP A 43 -1.24 17.72 11.65
N ALA A 44 -2.49 17.47 12.06
CA ALA A 44 -3.42 16.66 11.28
C ALA A 44 -3.91 17.38 10.02
N GLU A 45 -4.03 18.71 10.06
CA GLU A 45 -4.48 19.51 8.91
C GLU A 45 -3.45 19.46 7.78
N GLN A 46 -2.16 19.68 8.12
CA GLN A 46 -1.07 19.55 7.16
C GLN A 46 -0.97 18.10 6.63
N LEU A 47 -1.12 17.11 7.48
CA LEU A 47 -1.09 15.71 7.09
C LEU A 47 -2.22 15.38 6.11
N ALA A 48 -3.46 15.79 6.40
CA ALA A 48 -4.61 15.60 5.52
C ALA A 48 -4.42 16.30 4.18
N HIS A 49 -3.93 17.55 4.19
CA HIS A 49 -3.62 18.31 2.99
C HIS A 49 -2.61 17.60 2.09
N ASP A 50 -1.51 17.09 2.66
CA ASP A 50 -0.45 16.41 1.89
C ASP A 50 -0.93 15.09 1.30
N ILE A 51 -1.76 14.32 2.04
CA ILE A 51 -2.39 13.10 1.52
C ILE A 51 -3.34 13.45 0.37
N GLN A 52 -4.20 14.46 0.56
CA GLN A 52 -5.16 14.89 -0.46
C GLN A 52 -4.45 15.38 -1.72
N ALA A 53 -3.43 16.22 -1.57
CA ALA A 53 -2.63 16.73 -2.68
C ALA A 53 -1.94 15.59 -3.48
N ARG A 54 -1.62 14.47 -2.84
CA ARG A 54 -1.10 13.27 -3.51
C ARG A 54 -2.22 12.48 -4.19
N GLU A 55 -3.36 12.32 -3.54
CA GLU A 55 -4.55 11.65 -4.07
C GLU A 55 -5.08 12.32 -5.32
N ASP A 56 -5.09 13.66 -5.36
CA ASP A 56 -5.56 14.46 -6.50
C ASP A 56 -4.69 14.30 -7.75
N LYS A 57 -3.41 13.95 -7.58
CA LYS A 57 -2.51 13.67 -8.71
C LYS A 57 -2.79 12.32 -9.39
N SER A 58 -3.24 11.37 -8.62
CA SER A 58 -3.54 10.00 -9.09
C SER A 58 -4.29 9.27 -8.00
N ALA A 59 -5.45 8.76 -8.33
CA ALA A 59 -6.27 7.94 -7.45
C ALA A 59 -5.48 6.76 -6.85
N THR A 60 -5.76 6.44 -5.60
CA THR A 60 -5.05 5.37 -4.86
C THR A 60 -5.92 4.15 -4.59
N GLY A 61 -7.14 4.11 -5.14
CA GLY A 61 -7.99 2.94 -5.14
C GLY A 61 -7.38 1.79 -5.94
N LEU A 62 -7.46 0.59 -5.39
CA LEU A 62 -6.96 -0.65 -5.96
C LEU A 62 -8.09 -1.66 -6.06
N PRO A 63 -8.00 -2.66 -6.99
CA PRO A 63 -8.96 -3.74 -7.06
C PRO A 63 -9.10 -4.50 -5.73
N GLY A 64 -10.30 -4.98 -5.48
CA GLY A 64 -10.61 -5.71 -4.25
C GLY A 64 -11.10 -4.83 -3.10
N GLY A 65 -11.58 -3.63 -3.39
CA GLY A 65 -12.17 -2.72 -2.37
C GLY A 65 -11.13 -2.09 -1.45
N ILE A 66 -9.92 -1.83 -1.95
CA ILE A 66 -8.79 -1.29 -1.17
C ILE A 66 -8.48 0.12 -1.63
N ALA A 67 -8.04 0.99 -0.70
CA ALA A 67 -7.34 2.22 -1.06
C ALA A 67 -6.09 2.42 -0.18
N ILE A 68 -5.04 3.01 -0.77
CA ILE A 68 -3.78 3.30 -0.07
C ILE A 68 -3.45 4.79 -0.25
N PRO A 69 -4.21 5.72 0.34
CA PRO A 69 -3.82 7.13 0.38
C PRO A 69 -2.47 7.28 1.08
N HIS A 70 -1.55 8.03 0.50
CA HIS A 70 -0.20 8.12 1.04
C HIS A 70 0.48 9.44 0.73
N CYS A 71 1.40 9.87 1.59
CA CYS A 71 2.19 11.07 1.36
C CYS A 71 3.59 10.98 1.96
N ARG A 72 4.43 11.92 1.56
CA ARG A 72 5.63 12.33 2.29
C ARG A 72 5.33 13.70 2.88
N THR A 73 5.57 13.87 4.18
CA THR A 73 5.14 15.07 4.92
C THR A 73 6.11 15.42 6.03
N GLU A 74 6.15 16.68 6.39
CA GLU A 74 6.85 17.18 7.58
C GLU A 74 6.00 17.06 8.85
N ALA A 75 4.69 16.78 8.70
CA ALA A 75 3.75 16.66 9.82
C ALA A 75 4.00 15.44 10.73
N ILE A 76 4.88 14.51 10.34
CA ILE A 76 5.23 13.33 11.12
C ILE A 76 6.74 13.15 11.27
N ALA A 77 7.17 12.64 12.44
CA ALA A 77 8.58 12.34 12.69
C ALA A 77 8.99 10.90 12.28
N PHE A 78 8.04 9.98 12.25
CA PHE A 78 8.30 8.56 11.96
C PHE A 78 7.25 8.01 10.98
N PRO A 79 7.64 7.07 10.10
CA PRO A 79 6.69 6.42 9.21
C PRO A 79 5.52 5.84 9.99
N THR A 80 4.31 6.08 9.52
CA THR A 80 3.07 5.68 10.20
C THR A 80 2.10 5.09 9.19
N ILE A 81 1.47 3.98 9.58
CA ILE A 81 0.31 3.41 8.88
C ILE A 81 -0.89 3.52 9.81
N ALA A 82 -2.01 3.99 9.26
CA ALA A 82 -3.33 3.87 9.86
C ALA A 82 -4.22 3.00 8.97
N PHE A 83 -5.06 2.19 9.56
CA PHE A 83 -6.02 1.33 8.88
C PHE A 83 -7.44 1.67 9.30
N ALA A 84 -8.34 1.69 8.33
CA ALA A 84 -9.78 1.74 8.60
C ALA A 84 -10.51 0.70 7.73
N ARG A 85 -11.37 -0.11 8.36
CA ARG A 85 -12.46 -0.79 7.71
C ARG A 85 -13.68 0.12 7.82
N LEU A 86 -14.18 0.56 6.65
CA LEU A 86 -15.32 1.48 6.61
C LEU A 86 -16.63 0.72 6.72
N SER A 87 -17.59 1.28 7.45
CA SER A 87 -18.96 0.78 7.49
C SER A 87 -19.71 0.99 6.16
N HIS A 88 -19.31 1.99 5.39
CA HIS A 88 -19.82 2.31 4.07
C HIS A 88 -18.61 2.53 3.13
N PRO A 89 -18.50 1.77 2.02
CA PRO A 89 -17.40 1.94 1.08
C PRO A 89 -17.40 3.32 0.43
N VAL A 90 -16.22 3.89 0.19
CA VAL A 90 -16.01 5.22 -0.38
C VAL A 90 -15.19 5.11 -1.66
N ASP A 91 -15.51 5.94 -2.67
CA ASP A 91 -14.83 5.94 -3.96
C ASP A 91 -13.43 6.60 -3.87
N PHE A 92 -12.39 5.79 -4.10
CA PHE A 92 -11.00 6.19 -4.26
C PHE A 92 -10.49 6.00 -5.69
N GLY A 93 -11.39 5.87 -6.66
CA GLY A 93 -11.09 5.81 -8.08
C GLY A 93 -10.56 4.45 -8.56
N ALA A 94 -10.90 3.35 -7.90
CA ALA A 94 -10.64 2.01 -8.42
C ALA A 94 -11.64 1.65 -9.53
N ASN A 95 -11.20 0.84 -10.52
CA ASN A 95 -12.04 0.47 -11.66
C ASN A 95 -13.17 -0.51 -11.31
N ASP A 96 -13.05 -1.23 -10.22
CA ASP A 96 -13.98 -2.28 -9.77
C ASP A 96 -14.95 -1.82 -8.68
N GLY A 97 -14.84 -0.57 -8.23
CA GLY A 97 -15.80 0.03 -7.30
C GLY A 97 -15.17 0.72 -6.09
N PRO A 98 -16.00 1.11 -5.13
CA PRO A 98 -15.55 1.82 -3.94
C PRO A 98 -14.78 0.91 -2.97
N ALA A 99 -13.94 1.53 -2.13
CA ALA A 99 -13.08 0.87 -1.17
C ALA A 99 -13.71 0.84 0.24
N ASP A 100 -13.62 -0.30 0.90
CA ASP A 100 -13.98 -0.52 2.31
C ASP A 100 -12.76 -0.68 3.22
N LEU A 101 -11.58 -1.02 2.67
CA LEU A 101 -10.33 -1.19 3.39
C LEU A 101 -9.36 -0.06 3.03
N ILE A 102 -9.15 0.86 3.95
CA ILE A 102 -8.33 2.06 3.73
C ILE A 102 -7.04 1.97 4.53
N PHE A 103 -5.91 2.14 3.86
CA PHE A 103 -4.57 2.16 4.45
C PHE A 103 -3.90 3.50 4.20
N VAL A 104 -3.90 4.39 5.17
CA VAL A 104 -3.11 5.62 5.08
C VAL A 104 -1.65 5.31 5.40
N LEU A 105 -0.73 5.66 4.50
CA LEU A 105 0.71 5.59 4.74
C LEU A 105 1.32 6.99 4.68
N ALA A 106 1.81 7.47 5.81
CA ALA A 106 2.57 8.71 5.89
C ALA A 106 4.04 8.42 6.21
N THR A 107 4.95 9.14 5.54
CA THR A 107 6.39 9.03 5.78
C THR A 107 7.03 10.42 5.88
N PRO A 108 8.04 10.61 6.76
CA PRO A 108 8.78 11.87 6.81
C PRO A 108 9.45 12.19 5.47
N VAL A 109 9.58 13.47 5.15
CA VAL A 109 10.27 13.93 3.93
C VAL A 109 11.72 13.44 3.91
N ASP A 110 12.43 13.54 5.02
CA ASP A 110 13.84 13.16 5.17
C ASP A 110 14.03 11.79 5.84
N GLY A 111 13.03 10.92 5.75
CA GLY A 111 13.03 9.62 6.43
C GLY A 111 14.08 8.64 5.88
N LEU A 112 14.79 7.95 6.78
CA LEU A 112 15.75 6.88 6.45
C LEU A 112 15.10 5.66 5.79
N ILE A 113 13.79 5.48 5.97
CA ILE A 113 13.02 4.39 5.37
C ILE A 113 12.45 4.86 4.06
N SER A 114 12.76 4.13 3.01
CA SER A 114 12.21 4.41 1.68
C SER A 114 10.69 4.26 1.67
N HIS A 115 9.97 5.34 1.39
CA HIS A 115 8.54 5.39 1.17
C HIS A 115 8.06 4.30 0.19
N THR A 116 8.75 4.17 -0.94
CA THR A 116 8.46 3.16 -1.97
C THR A 116 8.60 1.73 -1.44
N LYS A 117 9.56 1.46 -0.56
CA LYS A 117 9.72 0.13 0.05
C LYS A 117 8.54 -0.21 0.95
N LEU A 118 8.04 0.75 1.72
CA LEU A 118 6.88 0.55 2.59
C LEU A 118 5.61 0.32 1.77
N LEU A 119 5.37 1.15 0.74
CA LEU A 119 4.25 0.95 -0.18
C LEU A 119 4.30 -0.43 -0.86
N SER A 120 5.48 -0.84 -1.34
CA SER A 120 5.64 -2.14 -1.99
C SER A 120 5.42 -3.31 -1.04
N ARG A 121 5.76 -3.17 0.25
CA ARG A 121 5.48 -4.18 1.27
C ARG A 121 3.99 -4.28 1.55
N LEU A 122 3.36 -3.13 1.77
CA LEU A 122 1.92 -3.07 2.02
C LEU A 122 1.14 -3.65 0.83
N ALA A 123 1.41 -3.20 -0.38
CA ALA A 123 0.76 -3.69 -1.59
C ALA A 123 0.91 -5.22 -1.74
N ARG A 124 2.10 -5.77 -1.49
CA ARG A 124 2.32 -7.23 -1.56
C ARG A 124 1.52 -8.02 -0.52
N ALA A 125 1.33 -7.47 0.68
CA ALA A 125 0.48 -8.10 1.68
C ALA A 125 -0.99 -8.13 1.26
N LEU A 126 -1.44 -7.08 0.55
CA LEU A 126 -2.83 -6.89 0.15
C LEU A 126 -3.20 -7.55 -1.20
N VAL A 127 -2.27 -8.16 -1.90
CA VAL A 127 -2.54 -8.97 -3.12
C VAL A 127 -3.22 -10.31 -2.79
N HIS A 128 -3.15 -10.77 -1.53
CA HIS A 128 -3.69 -12.05 -1.12
C HIS A 128 -5.15 -11.93 -0.69
N ASP A 129 -6.07 -12.53 -1.45
CA ASP A 129 -7.51 -12.52 -1.17
C ASP A 129 -7.84 -13.04 0.24
N GLU A 130 -7.07 -14.00 0.74
CA GLU A 130 -7.21 -14.55 2.09
C GLU A 130 -6.95 -13.49 3.17
N VAL A 131 -5.95 -12.61 2.97
CA VAL A 131 -5.64 -11.51 3.89
C VAL A 131 -6.78 -10.49 3.87
N LEU A 132 -7.29 -10.15 2.69
CA LEU A 132 -8.40 -9.21 2.54
C LEU A 132 -9.68 -9.74 3.21
N ALA A 133 -9.97 -11.03 3.04
CA ALA A 133 -11.11 -11.67 3.70
C ALA A 133 -10.97 -11.62 5.23
N GLN A 134 -9.78 -11.93 5.76
CA GLN A 134 -9.50 -11.86 7.19
C GLN A 134 -9.59 -10.43 7.74
N LEU A 135 -9.10 -9.43 7.01
CA LEU A 135 -9.24 -8.02 7.41
C LEU A 135 -10.71 -7.56 7.48
N ARG A 136 -11.57 -8.10 6.60
CA ARG A 136 -13.01 -7.81 6.61
C ARG A 136 -13.76 -8.48 7.75
N THR A 137 -13.25 -9.60 8.23
CA THR A 137 -13.91 -10.38 9.31
C THR A 137 -13.26 -10.20 10.68
N ALA A 138 -12.12 -9.50 10.76
CA ALA A 138 -11.44 -9.24 12.03
C ALA A 138 -12.39 -8.55 13.04
N GLU A 139 -12.43 -9.07 14.26
CA GLU A 139 -13.33 -8.59 15.30
C GLU A 139 -12.69 -7.51 16.17
N ASP A 140 -11.36 -7.49 16.27
CA ASP A 140 -10.64 -6.50 17.05
C ASP A 140 -9.36 -5.97 16.36
N PRO A 141 -8.86 -4.79 16.78
CA PRO A 141 -7.65 -4.19 16.21
C PRO A 141 -6.39 -5.06 16.39
N THR A 142 -6.34 -5.95 17.37
CA THR A 142 -5.18 -6.83 17.63
C THR A 142 -5.07 -7.89 16.54
N GLU A 143 -6.19 -8.43 16.08
CA GLU A 143 -6.23 -9.36 14.94
C GLU A 143 -5.69 -8.71 13.68
N VAL A 144 -6.18 -7.51 13.34
CA VAL A 144 -5.69 -6.76 12.19
C VAL A 144 -4.19 -6.47 12.31
N PHE A 145 -3.74 -6.07 13.49
CA PHE A 145 -2.34 -5.84 13.76
C PHE A 145 -1.49 -7.10 13.53
N GLN A 146 -1.95 -8.27 14.00
CA GLN A 146 -1.25 -9.55 13.81
C GLN A 146 -1.22 -9.95 12.33
N LEU A 147 -2.35 -9.82 11.61
CA LEU A 147 -2.44 -10.09 10.18
C LEU A 147 -1.47 -9.26 9.36
N LEU A 148 -1.39 -7.97 9.64
CA LEU A 148 -0.51 -7.06 8.91
C LEU A 148 0.96 -7.15 9.37
N ASN A 149 1.21 -7.45 10.64
CA ASN A 149 2.55 -7.52 11.18
C ASN A 149 3.31 -8.79 10.79
N GLY A 150 2.64 -9.93 10.60
CA GLY A 150 3.25 -11.16 10.09
C GLY A 150 3.94 -10.96 8.73
N PRO A 151 3.20 -10.51 7.71
CA PRO A 151 3.72 -10.21 6.37
C PRO A 151 4.72 -9.05 6.31
N LEU A 152 4.55 -8.07 7.18
CA LEU A 152 5.27 -6.80 7.11
C LEU A 152 6.44 -6.72 8.12
N GLY A 153 6.40 -7.52 9.17
CA GLY A 153 7.41 -7.52 10.25
C GLY A 153 8.62 -8.42 10.01
N ASN A 154 8.48 -9.47 9.23
CA ASN A 154 9.56 -10.37 8.90
C ASN A 154 10.14 -10.03 7.53
N SER A 155 11.46 -9.88 7.48
CA SER A 155 12.26 -9.72 6.25
C SER A 155 12.34 -11.01 5.42
N GLY A 156 11.40 -11.92 5.60
CA GLY A 156 11.25 -13.15 4.83
C GLY A 156 10.05 -13.04 3.88
N PRO A 157 10.14 -13.57 2.67
CA PRO A 157 9.02 -13.55 1.74
C PRO A 157 7.90 -14.43 2.29
N LEU A 158 6.69 -13.88 2.44
CA LEU A 158 5.48 -14.64 2.26
C LEU A 158 5.28 -14.90 0.76
N LEU A 159 6.30 -15.50 0.20
CA LEU A 159 6.08 -16.30 -0.99
C LEU A 159 5.63 -17.67 -0.47
N PRO A 160 4.57 -18.28 -1.04
CA PRO A 160 4.44 -19.73 -0.97
C PRO A 160 5.81 -20.29 -1.33
N PRO A 161 6.27 -21.41 -0.71
CA PRO A 161 7.57 -21.96 -1.00
C PRO A 161 7.72 -22.00 -2.52
N ALA A 162 8.71 -21.27 -3.02
CA ALA A 162 8.93 -21.17 -4.46
C ALA A 162 8.89 -22.60 -4.99
N PRO A 163 8.07 -22.91 -6.01
CA PRO A 163 8.11 -24.23 -6.61
C PRO A 163 9.57 -24.49 -6.92
N ALA A 164 10.04 -25.66 -6.51
CA ALA A 164 11.45 -26.05 -6.54
C ALA A 164 12.13 -25.47 -7.78
N ARG A 165 13.18 -24.66 -7.57
CA ARG A 165 13.84 -23.91 -8.62
C ARG A 165 14.21 -24.88 -9.73
N ASN A 166 13.38 -24.93 -10.76
CA ASN A 166 13.87 -25.29 -12.07
C ASN A 166 14.87 -24.18 -12.43
N ASN A 167 16.11 -24.55 -12.67
CA ASN A 167 17.24 -23.67 -12.94
C ASN A 167 17.08 -22.85 -14.25
N LYS A 168 15.84 -22.60 -14.67
CA LYS A 168 15.51 -21.75 -15.81
C LYS A 168 15.29 -20.34 -15.32
N LEU A 169 16.16 -19.44 -15.74
CA LEU A 169 16.02 -18.00 -15.52
C LEU A 169 14.68 -17.55 -16.12
N LYS A 170 13.74 -17.10 -15.29
CA LYS A 170 12.50 -16.47 -15.75
C LYS A 170 12.68 -14.96 -15.68
N LEU A 171 12.77 -14.31 -16.82
CA LEU A 171 12.80 -12.87 -16.93
C LEU A 171 11.37 -12.35 -17.14
N LEU A 172 10.89 -11.51 -16.23
CA LEU A 172 9.65 -10.77 -16.38
C LEU A 172 10.01 -9.30 -16.66
N ALA A 173 9.60 -8.80 -17.81
CA ALA A 173 9.76 -7.40 -18.16
C ALA A 173 8.40 -6.76 -18.41
N VAL A 174 8.21 -5.55 -17.88
CA VAL A 174 7.03 -4.73 -18.12
C VAL A 174 7.45 -3.57 -19.01
N THR A 175 6.90 -3.49 -20.20
CA THR A 175 7.13 -2.40 -21.14
C THR A 175 5.87 -1.54 -21.24
N GLY A 176 6.02 -0.23 -21.15
CA GLY A 176 4.94 0.73 -21.33
C GLY A 176 5.40 1.94 -22.13
N CYS A 177 4.58 2.38 -23.08
CA CYS A 177 4.84 3.58 -23.87
C CYS A 177 3.64 4.51 -23.82
N PRO A 178 3.81 5.77 -23.36
CA PRO A 178 2.72 6.74 -23.33
C PRO A 178 2.22 7.17 -24.71
N THR A 179 2.95 6.85 -25.79
CA THR A 179 2.66 7.32 -27.17
C THR A 179 2.22 6.23 -28.15
N GLY A 180 2.14 4.95 -27.76
CA GLY A 180 1.58 3.96 -28.65
C GLY A 180 2.03 2.50 -28.48
N ILE A 181 1.21 1.62 -28.99
CA ILE A 181 1.32 0.16 -28.89
C ILE A 181 2.57 -0.37 -29.61
N ALA A 182 2.95 0.22 -30.75
CA ALA A 182 4.05 -0.28 -31.59
C ALA A 182 5.40 -0.33 -30.87
N HIS A 183 5.77 0.71 -30.14
CA HIS A 183 7.01 0.74 -29.38
C HIS A 183 7.08 -0.27 -28.23
N THR A 184 5.93 -0.58 -27.63
CA THR A 184 5.82 -1.59 -26.58
C THR A 184 6.11 -2.99 -27.14
N TYR A 185 5.57 -3.33 -28.31
CA TYR A 185 5.85 -4.61 -28.98
C TYR A 185 7.31 -4.73 -29.45
N MET A 186 7.87 -3.66 -30.05
CA MET A 186 9.27 -3.65 -30.49
C MET A 186 10.23 -3.82 -29.31
N SER A 187 9.94 -3.23 -28.17
CA SER A 187 10.74 -3.38 -26.96
C SER A 187 10.67 -4.80 -26.38
N ALA A 188 9.50 -5.42 -26.41
CA ALA A 188 9.33 -6.80 -25.97
C ALA A 188 10.07 -7.78 -26.88
N GLU A 189 9.98 -7.61 -28.19
CA GLU A 189 10.66 -8.45 -29.19
C GLU A 189 12.19 -8.31 -29.12
N ALA A 190 12.70 -7.08 -28.95
CA ALA A 190 14.13 -6.84 -28.76
C ALA A 190 14.68 -7.49 -27.50
N LEU A 191 13.88 -7.48 -26.40
CA LEU A 191 14.25 -8.15 -25.16
C LEU A 191 14.28 -9.67 -25.31
N GLU A 192 13.28 -10.26 -25.98
CA GLU A 192 13.26 -11.70 -26.27
C GLU A 192 14.46 -12.13 -27.11
N GLN A 193 14.80 -11.38 -28.14
CA GLN A 193 15.98 -11.66 -28.98
C GLN A 193 17.28 -11.53 -28.17
N SER A 194 17.40 -10.53 -27.31
CA SER A 194 18.57 -10.37 -26.46
C SER A 194 18.74 -11.52 -25.47
N VAL A 195 17.63 -11.99 -24.89
CA VAL A 195 17.65 -13.15 -23.97
C VAL A 195 18.05 -14.42 -24.72
N ARG A 196 17.50 -14.69 -25.91
CA ARG A 196 17.85 -15.85 -26.73
C ARG A 196 19.32 -15.86 -27.15
N ASN A 197 19.88 -14.68 -27.46
CA ASN A 197 21.26 -14.56 -27.91
C ASN A 197 22.28 -14.71 -26.78
N ASN A 198 21.96 -14.24 -25.57
CA ASN A 198 22.90 -14.22 -24.45
C ASN A 198 22.72 -15.38 -23.45
N PHE A 199 21.60 -16.09 -23.52
CA PHE A 199 21.29 -17.25 -22.66
C PHE A 199 20.71 -18.40 -23.51
N PRO A 200 21.50 -19.00 -24.40
CA PRO A 200 21.05 -20.18 -25.13
C PRO A 200 20.78 -21.34 -24.18
N ASN A 201 19.70 -22.10 -24.42
CA ASN A 201 19.26 -23.25 -23.62
C ASN A 201 20.35 -24.32 -23.40
#